data_9f3f7ef26f232ede65dad3fe378265c4
#
_entry.id   9f3f7ef26f232ede65dad3fe378265c4
#
_cell.length_a   1.000
_cell.length_b   1.000
_cell.length_c   1.000
_cell.angle_alpha   90.00
_cell.angle_beta   90.00
_cell.angle_gamma   90.00
#
_symmetry.space_group_name_H-M   'P 1'
#
loop_
_entity.id
_entity.type
_entity.pdbx_description
1 polymer ?
#
loop_
_entity_poly.entity_id
_entity_poly.type
_entity_poly.pdbx_seq_one_letter_code
_entity_poly.pdbx_strand_id
1 'polypeptide(L)'
;KYANLIQNAKDIIYECDRSGKITYANKFAIKILGYSIDEIIGQNYIFFTRKDYKKSVLNFYINNATETNEYDLFEFPIIRKNGDEIWVSQKVSIKKDENDQITGYSCIMRDITTTKLIELEERKRVEEISRLNSISNKLSTLNFLTFPSLDTLIQHICKETAIGLKIDRVALWKYEKDQIDLKNIYVHSEDKHYADLSIPKKNISNYISNIESQPIIIASNVFKDESLKEFTIEYFPKYDIKSLLDIPIYIGGELNNILCLEATHEFRYWTNEDINFCKTVAEIIALAIETTKRKNAENQIIYKNEILTAIANVTSNLLIHKDKSKIFDSSIEQMGKVLKADRLYYFENDIK
;
A
#
# COMPACT_ATOMS: atom_id res chain seq x y z
N LYS A 1 9.42 56.47 12.11
CA LYS A 1 8.30 55.70 11.51
C LYS A 1 8.76 54.35 10.99
N TYR A 2 9.87 54.26 10.24
CA TYR A 2 10.41 52.98 9.69
C TYR A 2 10.92 52.02 10.76
N ALA A 3 11.60 52.52 11.82
CA ALA A 3 12.09 51.68 12.91
C ALA A 3 10.97 50.91 13.63
N ASN A 4 9.79 51.52 13.80
CA ASN A 4 8.63 50.84 14.40
C ASN A 4 8.02 49.73 13.51
N LEU A 5 8.08 49.93 12.17
CA LEU A 5 7.61 48.90 11.23
C LEU A 5 8.50 47.63 11.28
N ILE A 6 9.82 47.86 11.29
CA ILE A 6 10.79 46.76 11.38
C ILE A 6 10.69 46.01 12.72
N GLN A 7 10.52 46.74 13.82
CA GLN A 7 10.41 46.15 15.16
C GLN A 7 9.11 45.33 15.36
N ASN A 8 8.03 45.66 14.63
CA ASN A 8 6.74 44.98 14.71
C ASN A 8 6.51 44.00 13.56
N ALA A 9 7.45 43.80 12.66
CA ALA A 9 7.38 42.80 11.61
C ALA A 9 7.29 41.40 12.22
N LYS A 10 6.50 40.54 11.57
CA LYS A 10 6.36 39.10 11.94
C LYS A 10 7.38 38.20 11.21
N ASP A 11 8.42 38.84 10.61
CA ASP A 11 9.57 38.17 10.04
C ASP A 11 10.81 38.48 10.90
N ILE A 12 11.77 37.54 10.95
CA ILE A 12 13.08 37.78 11.55
C ILE A 12 13.85 38.75 10.63
N ILE A 13 14.23 39.91 11.18
CA ILE A 13 15.03 40.89 10.45
C ILE A 13 16.30 41.08 11.22
N TYR A 14 17.46 40.90 10.55
CA TYR A 14 18.77 41.13 11.12
C TYR A 14 19.73 41.74 10.09
N GLU A 15 20.76 42.38 10.57
CA GLU A 15 21.90 42.83 9.78
C GLU A 15 23.18 42.19 10.31
N CYS A 16 24.12 41.93 9.41
CA CYS A 16 25.46 41.50 9.77
C CYS A 16 26.53 42.27 9.01
N ASP A 17 27.73 42.29 9.58
CA ASP A 17 28.91 42.84 8.94
C ASP A 17 29.45 41.94 7.81
N ARG A 18 30.55 42.32 7.17
CA ARG A 18 31.21 41.54 6.11
C ARG A 18 31.73 40.19 6.58
N SER A 19 31.98 40.01 7.88
CA SER A 19 32.44 38.75 8.48
C SER A 19 31.29 37.86 8.89
N GLY A 20 30.02 38.29 8.70
CA GLY A 20 28.82 37.57 9.09
C GLY A 20 28.43 37.72 10.56
N LYS A 21 29.05 38.63 11.32
CA LYS A 21 28.68 38.93 12.70
C LYS A 21 27.44 39.81 12.72
N ILE A 22 26.44 39.42 13.48
CA ILE A 22 25.14 40.11 13.60
C ILE A 22 25.37 41.43 14.33
N THR A 23 24.95 42.53 13.71
CA THR A 23 25.04 43.88 14.22
C THR A 23 23.69 44.47 14.64
N TYR A 24 22.62 43.90 14.13
CA TYR A 24 21.24 44.26 14.48
C TYR A 24 20.30 43.04 14.38
N ALA A 25 19.31 43.00 15.25
CA ALA A 25 18.19 42.05 15.19
C ALA A 25 16.92 42.72 15.72
N ASN A 26 15.75 42.44 15.07
CA ASN A 26 14.48 42.98 15.53
C ASN A 26 13.92 42.18 16.71
N LYS A 27 12.85 42.68 17.39
CA LYS A 27 12.23 42.01 18.54
C LYS A 27 11.70 40.63 18.20
N PHE A 28 11.26 40.44 16.96
CA PHE A 28 10.71 39.13 16.53
C PHE A 28 11.82 38.06 16.45
N ALA A 29 13.04 38.43 16.01
CA ALA A 29 14.20 37.56 16.04
C ALA A 29 14.48 37.02 17.46
N ILE A 30 14.50 37.91 18.44
CA ILE A 30 14.71 37.58 19.85
C ILE A 30 13.62 36.58 20.32
N LYS A 31 12.36 36.88 20.03
CA LYS A 31 11.21 36.06 20.41
C LYS A 31 11.28 34.65 19.80
N ILE A 32 11.57 34.56 18.51
CA ILE A 32 11.58 33.29 17.78
C ILE A 32 12.80 32.45 18.13
N LEU A 33 13.98 33.05 18.17
CA LEU A 33 15.21 32.33 18.46
C LEU A 33 15.34 31.93 19.93
N GLY A 34 14.71 32.67 20.84
CA GLY A 34 14.77 32.43 22.28
C GLY A 34 16.07 32.89 22.95
N TYR A 35 16.93 33.63 22.23
CA TYR A 35 18.15 34.24 22.75
C TYR A 35 17.90 35.70 23.11
N SER A 36 18.60 36.24 24.11
CA SER A 36 18.61 37.66 24.39
C SER A 36 19.32 38.43 23.29
N ILE A 37 19.12 39.79 23.21
CA ILE A 37 19.79 40.61 22.21
C ILE A 37 21.31 40.54 22.40
N ASP A 38 21.81 40.53 23.62
CA ASP A 38 23.24 40.47 23.94
C ASP A 38 23.88 39.14 23.55
N GLU A 39 23.09 38.04 23.52
CA GLU A 39 23.53 36.74 23.02
C GLU A 39 23.51 36.63 21.50
N ILE A 40 22.71 37.45 20.80
CA ILE A 40 22.60 37.47 19.32
C ILE A 40 23.66 38.41 18.71
N ILE A 41 23.79 39.60 19.23
CA ILE A 41 24.73 40.60 18.66
C ILE A 41 26.17 40.13 18.82
N GLY A 42 26.92 40.22 17.73
CA GLY A 42 28.31 39.74 17.64
C GLY A 42 28.46 38.26 17.32
N GLN A 43 27.39 37.45 17.40
CA GLN A 43 27.42 36.07 16.92
C GLN A 43 27.45 36.02 15.40
N ASN A 44 28.09 35.01 14.84
CA ASN A 44 28.02 34.77 13.41
C ASN A 44 26.66 34.13 13.07
N TYR A 45 25.97 34.59 12.00
CA TYR A 45 24.65 34.08 11.61
C TYR A 45 24.62 32.58 11.42
N ILE A 46 25.77 31.94 11.03
CA ILE A 46 25.89 30.49 10.86
C ILE A 46 25.74 29.72 12.17
N PHE A 47 25.88 30.39 13.35
CA PHE A 47 25.71 29.77 14.66
C PHE A 47 24.32 29.15 14.81
N PHE A 48 23.29 29.84 14.35
CA PHE A 48 21.90 29.41 14.45
C PHE A 48 21.51 28.36 13.39
N THR A 49 22.33 28.16 12.35
CA THR A 49 22.04 27.21 11.27
C THR A 49 22.31 25.77 11.71
N ARG A 50 21.40 24.84 11.38
CA ARG A 50 21.61 23.41 11.58
C ARG A 50 22.91 22.94 10.90
N LYS A 51 23.63 22.05 11.55
CA LYS A 51 25.04 21.71 11.22
C LYS A 51 25.25 21.29 9.76
N ASP A 52 24.34 20.47 9.21
CA ASP A 52 24.42 19.96 7.84
C ASP A 52 24.13 21.01 6.76
N TYR A 53 23.43 22.12 7.09
CA TYR A 53 23.15 23.23 6.19
C TYR A 53 24.19 24.36 6.21
N LYS A 54 25.11 24.37 7.17
CA LYS A 54 26.09 25.48 7.33
C LYS A 54 26.88 25.77 6.06
N LYS A 55 27.33 24.73 5.35
CA LYS A 55 28.09 24.89 4.09
C LYS A 55 27.23 25.49 2.99
N SER A 56 25.98 25.05 2.84
CA SER A 56 25.06 25.55 1.84
C SER A 56 24.69 27.01 2.08
N VAL A 57 24.45 27.38 3.34
CA VAL A 57 24.18 28.78 3.73
C VAL A 57 25.39 29.67 3.43
N LEU A 58 26.61 29.26 3.73
CA LEU A 58 27.82 29.99 3.40
C LEU A 58 27.95 30.19 1.89
N ASN A 59 27.76 29.15 1.10
CA ASN A 59 27.83 29.22 -0.36
C ASN A 59 26.77 30.19 -0.92
N PHE A 60 25.57 30.20 -0.34
CA PHE A 60 24.50 31.13 -0.74
C PHE A 60 24.94 32.58 -0.55
N TYR A 61 25.58 32.95 0.58
CA TYR A 61 26.09 34.32 0.79
C TYR A 61 27.24 34.68 -0.14
N ILE A 62 28.15 33.74 -0.42
CA ILE A 62 29.29 33.97 -1.33
C ILE A 62 28.78 34.22 -2.76
N ASN A 63 27.83 33.41 -3.24
CA ASN A 63 27.29 33.53 -4.59
C ASN A 63 26.49 34.82 -4.76
N ASN A 64 25.65 35.19 -3.77
CA ASN A 64 24.90 36.44 -3.80
C ASN A 64 25.79 37.70 -3.67
N ALA A 65 26.99 37.58 -3.11
CA ALA A 65 27.96 38.68 -3.07
C ALA A 65 28.59 38.96 -4.45
N THR A 66 28.52 38.00 -5.38
CA THR A 66 29.15 38.08 -6.71
C THR A 66 28.16 38.34 -7.84
N GLU A 67 26.87 38.01 -7.66
CA GLU A 67 25.84 38.15 -8.69
C GLU A 67 24.72 39.11 -8.26
N THR A 68 24.29 39.98 -9.20
CA THR A 68 23.25 40.98 -8.99
C THR A 68 21.82 40.45 -8.96
N ASN A 69 21.61 39.17 -8.65
CA ASN A 69 20.30 38.55 -8.58
C ASN A 69 19.59 38.91 -7.27
N GLU A 70 18.77 39.95 -7.29
CA GLU A 70 18.03 40.54 -6.16
C GLU A 70 16.97 39.62 -5.50
N TYR A 71 16.73 38.37 -5.96
CA TYR A 71 15.49 37.64 -5.64
C TYR A 71 15.62 36.21 -5.20
N ASP A 72 16.81 35.67 -4.98
CA ASP A 72 16.94 34.29 -4.58
C ASP A 72 16.57 34.13 -3.11
N LEU A 73 15.48 33.39 -2.86
CA LEU A 73 15.09 32.90 -1.55
C LEU A 73 15.85 31.60 -1.25
N PHE A 74 16.44 31.53 -0.09
CA PHE A 74 17.11 30.33 0.37
C PHE A 74 16.42 29.74 1.63
N GLU A 75 16.07 28.47 1.56
CA GLU A 75 15.35 27.77 2.63
C GLU A 75 16.29 26.84 3.37
N PHE A 76 16.33 26.98 4.69
CA PHE A 76 17.18 26.15 5.55
C PHE A 76 16.66 26.10 6.99
N PRO A 77 17.01 25.05 7.75
CA PRO A 77 16.64 24.95 9.17
C PRO A 77 17.60 25.70 10.06
N ILE A 78 17.04 26.39 11.06
CA ILE A 78 17.78 27.02 12.17
C ILE A 78 17.37 26.40 13.50
N ILE A 79 18.26 26.47 14.48
CA ILE A 79 18.08 25.88 15.81
C ILE A 79 17.85 26.99 16.82
N ARG A 80 16.76 26.90 17.57
CA ARG A 80 16.43 27.78 18.69
C ARG A 80 17.28 27.46 19.92
N LYS A 81 17.29 28.36 20.92
CA LYS A 81 18.00 28.19 22.18
C LYS A 81 17.58 26.94 22.96
N ASN A 82 16.29 26.57 22.88
CA ASN A 82 15.73 25.38 23.51
C ASN A 82 16.02 24.06 22.75
N GLY A 83 16.70 24.15 21.60
CA GLY A 83 17.01 23.00 20.75
C GLY A 83 15.99 22.71 19.65
N ASP A 84 14.84 23.38 19.64
CA ASP A 84 13.83 23.21 18.60
C ASP A 84 14.33 23.66 17.25
N GLU A 85 13.94 22.94 16.21
CA GLU A 85 14.23 23.26 14.81
C GLU A 85 13.06 24.06 14.20
N ILE A 86 13.38 25.11 13.47
CA ILE A 86 12.43 25.81 12.60
C ILE A 86 13.03 26.00 11.20
N TRP A 87 12.18 25.88 10.19
CA TRP A 87 12.54 26.16 8.81
C TRP A 87 12.31 27.63 8.48
N VAL A 88 13.28 28.25 7.87
CA VAL A 88 13.18 29.65 7.45
C VAL A 88 13.44 29.79 5.95
N SER A 89 12.74 30.72 5.32
CA SER A 89 13.00 31.21 3.97
C SER A 89 13.67 32.57 4.12
N GLN A 90 14.89 32.71 3.62
CA GLN A 90 15.70 33.89 3.80
C GLN A 90 15.91 34.62 2.49
N LYS A 91 15.76 35.94 2.54
CA LYS A 91 16.24 36.89 1.52
C LYS A 91 17.42 37.69 2.08
N VAL A 92 18.47 37.85 1.28
CA VAL A 92 19.67 38.61 1.65
C VAL A 92 19.83 39.80 0.67
N SER A 93 20.08 40.98 1.22
CA SER A 93 20.41 42.20 0.46
C SER A 93 21.77 42.70 0.90
N ILE A 94 22.60 43.09 -0.08
CA ILE A 94 23.95 43.60 0.16
C ILE A 94 23.87 45.05 0.60
N LYS A 95 24.64 45.41 1.65
CA LYS A 95 24.86 46.80 2.07
C LYS A 95 26.19 47.29 1.51
N LYS A 96 26.19 48.43 0.87
CA LYS A 96 27.38 49.08 0.28
C LYS A 96 27.56 50.47 0.87
N ASP A 97 28.81 50.94 0.93
CA ASP A 97 29.16 52.34 1.24
C ASP A 97 29.13 53.26 -0.02
N GLU A 98 29.48 54.51 0.18
CA GLU A 98 29.55 55.54 -0.89
C GLU A 98 30.58 55.20 -1.98
N ASN A 99 31.52 54.28 -1.72
CA ASN A 99 32.55 53.84 -2.65
C ASN A 99 32.18 52.49 -3.31
N ASP A 100 30.90 52.05 -3.21
CA ASP A 100 30.37 50.78 -3.73
C ASP A 100 31.01 49.52 -3.07
N GLN A 101 31.67 49.71 -1.90
CA GLN A 101 32.30 48.63 -1.14
C GLN A 101 31.26 47.94 -0.23
N ILE A 102 31.22 46.62 -0.25
CA ILE A 102 30.31 45.83 0.62
C ILE A 102 30.68 46.09 2.07
N THR A 103 29.75 46.58 2.87
CA THR A 103 29.88 46.83 4.31
C THR A 103 29.22 45.74 5.17
N GLY A 104 28.28 44.99 4.58
CA GLY A 104 27.56 43.92 5.27
C GLY A 104 26.34 43.48 4.51
N TYR A 105 25.43 42.81 5.22
CA TYR A 105 24.21 42.25 4.65
C TYR A 105 22.99 42.62 5.51
N SER A 106 21.84 42.84 4.85
CA SER A 106 20.53 42.94 5.51
C SER A 106 19.69 41.73 5.12
N CYS A 107 19.13 41.06 6.09
CA CYS A 107 18.50 39.76 5.93
C CYS A 107 17.08 39.78 6.48
N ILE A 108 16.16 39.21 5.74
CA ILE A 108 14.78 38.96 6.16
C ILE A 108 14.55 37.46 6.08
N MET A 109 14.16 36.86 7.21
CA MET A 109 13.79 35.43 7.29
C MET A 109 12.33 35.28 7.70
N ARG A 110 11.59 34.49 6.95
CA ARG A 110 10.23 34.08 7.28
C ARG A 110 10.23 32.67 7.83
N ASP A 111 9.52 32.44 8.92
CA ASP A 111 9.26 31.08 9.42
C ASP A 111 8.30 30.35 8.46
N ILE A 112 8.79 29.27 7.86
CA ILE A 112 8.05 28.41 6.92
C ILE A 112 7.89 26.98 7.46
N THR A 113 8.07 26.79 8.77
CA THR A 113 8.05 25.46 9.37
C THR A 113 6.75 24.72 9.10
N THR A 114 5.60 25.40 9.27
CA THR A 114 4.29 24.80 8.98
C THR A 114 4.16 24.39 7.51
N THR A 115 4.61 25.25 6.59
CA THR A 115 4.59 24.94 5.14
C THR A 115 5.47 23.73 4.83
N LYS A 116 6.68 23.67 5.41
CA LYS A 116 7.59 22.54 5.20
C LYS A 116 7.06 21.23 5.77
N LEU A 117 6.37 21.25 6.91
CA LEU A 117 5.74 20.05 7.47
C LEU A 117 4.62 19.55 6.57
N ILE A 118 3.77 20.45 6.07
CA ILE A 118 2.69 20.09 5.12
C ILE A 118 3.29 19.51 3.82
N GLU A 119 4.29 20.17 3.23
CA GLU A 119 4.97 19.66 2.01
C GLU A 119 5.56 18.26 2.23
N LEU A 120 6.16 18.01 3.40
CA LEU A 120 6.74 16.70 3.73
C LEU A 120 5.65 15.62 3.91
N GLU A 121 4.54 15.95 4.55
CA GLU A 121 3.39 15.03 4.70
C GLU A 121 2.76 14.71 3.35
N GLU A 122 2.52 15.73 2.51
CA GLU A 122 1.99 15.52 1.16
C GLU A 122 2.93 14.66 0.30
N ARG A 123 4.23 14.92 0.37
CA ARG A 123 5.21 14.11 -0.35
C ARG A 123 5.17 12.65 0.06
N LYS A 124 5.13 12.37 1.37
CA LYS A 124 5.00 11.00 1.89
C LYS A 124 3.71 10.34 1.42
N ARG A 125 2.61 11.08 1.43
CA ARG A 125 1.30 10.60 0.95
C ARG A 125 1.33 10.26 -0.55
N VAL A 126 1.91 11.14 -1.38
CA VAL A 126 2.06 10.88 -2.82
C VAL A 126 2.93 9.65 -3.10
N GLU A 127 4.04 9.49 -2.37
CA GLU A 127 4.92 8.33 -2.48
C GLU A 127 4.17 7.03 -2.10
N GLU A 128 3.32 7.07 -1.07
CA GLU A 128 2.51 5.94 -0.64
C GLU A 128 1.43 5.57 -1.67
N ILE A 129 0.68 6.55 -2.17
CA ILE A 129 -0.31 6.35 -3.25
C ILE A 129 0.37 5.76 -4.50
N SER A 130 1.51 6.30 -4.90
CA SER A 130 2.26 5.80 -6.07
C SER A 130 2.65 4.34 -5.91
N ARG A 131 3.11 3.96 -4.72
CA ARG A 131 3.46 2.56 -4.39
C ARG A 131 2.25 1.64 -4.47
N LEU A 132 1.12 2.00 -3.83
CA LEU A 132 -0.10 1.20 -3.85
C LEU A 132 -0.66 1.05 -5.27
N ASN A 133 -0.66 2.13 -6.06
CA ASN A 133 -1.07 2.10 -7.47
C ASN A 133 -0.17 1.18 -8.32
N SER A 134 1.14 1.20 -8.09
CA SER A 134 2.07 0.32 -8.81
C SER A 134 1.75 -1.16 -8.55
N ILE A 135 1.43 -1.52 -7.31
CA ILE A 135 1.06 -2.89 -6.95
C ILE A 135 -0.32 -3.25 -7.52
N SER A 136 -1.31 -2.36 -7.43
CA SER A 136 -2.63 -2.57 -8.05
C SER A 136 -2.51 -2.84 -9.55
N ASN A 137 -1.71 -2.04 -10.26
CA ASN A 137 -1.45 -2.23 -11.68
C ASN A 137 -0.76 -3.57 -11.97
N LYS A 138 0.23 -3.95 -11.16
CA LYS A 138 0.91 -5.25 -11.27
C LYS A 138 -0.09 -6.40 -11.11
N LEU A 139 -0.96 -6.33 -10.10
CA LEU A 139 -1.96 -7.37 -9.84
C LEU A 139 -3.04 -7.42 -10.91
N SER A 140 -3.54 -6.27 -11.39
CA SER A 140 -4.60 -6.20 -12.41
C SER A 140 -4.15 -6.64 -13.81
N THR A 141 -2.85 -6.61 -14.09
CA THR A 141 -2.26 -7.07 -15.37
C THR A 141 -1.84 -8.54 -15.34
N LEU A 142 -2.04 -9.26 -14.22
CA LEU A 142 -1.72 -10.68 -14.14
C LEU A 142 -2.56 -11.50 -15.12
N ASN A 143 -1.90 -12.38 -15.84
CA ASN A 143 -2.62 -13.43 -16.56
C ASN A 143 -2.93 -14.58 -15.59
N PHE A 144 -4.15 -14.62 -15.09
CA PHE A 144 -4.58 -15.59 -14.07
C PHE A 144 -4.42 -17.05 -14.51
N LEU A 145 -4.48 -17.31 -15.82
CA LEU A 145 -4.39 -18.66 -16.38
C LEU A 145 -2.95 -19.18 -16.50
N THR A 146 -1.94 -18.35 -16.22
CA THR A 146 -0.54 -18.81 -16.19
C THR A 146 -0.14 -19.43 -14.85
N PHE A 147 -0.96 -19.23 -13.81
CA PHE A 147 -0.71 -19.85 -12.52
C PHE A 147 -1.12 -21.33 -12.52
N PRO A 148 -0.38 -22.21 -11.82
CA PRO A 148 -0.68 -23.64 -11.77
C PRO A 148 -2.07 -23.95 -11.19
N SER A 149 -2.54 -23.13 -10.25
CA SER A 149 -3.85 -23.25 -9.62
C SER A 149 -4.36 -21.90 -9.13
N LEU A 150 -5.67 -21.83 -8.81
CA LEU A 150 -6.26 -20.67 -8.16
C LEU A 150 -5.59 -20.40 -6.81
N ASP A 151 -5.23 -21.43 -6.05
CA ASP A 151 -4.61 -21.29 -4.73
C ASP A 151 -3.24 -20.60 -4.84
N THR A 152 -2.40 -21.00 -5.81
CA THR A 152 -1.10 -20.32 -6.04
C THR A 152 -1.25 -18.87 -6.47
N LEU A 153 -2.29 -18.54 -7.24
CA LEU A 153 -2.62 -17.17 -7.59
C LEU A 153 -3.05 -16.36 -6.36
N ILE A 154 -3.93 -16.92 -5.51
CA ILE A 154 -4.37 -16.28 -4.27
C ILE A 154 -3.20 -16.05 -3.30
N GLN A 155 -2.30 -17.03 -3.17
CA GLN A 155 -1.07 -16.88 -2.39
C GLN A 155 -0.25 -15.69 -2.87
N HIS A 156 -0.05 -15.57 -4.18
CA HIS A 156 0.67 -14.44 -4.77
C HIS A 156 -0.01 -13.10 -4.48
N ILE A 157 -1.33 -13.02 -4.67
CA ILE A 157 -2.10 -11.78 -4.41
C ILE A 157 -2.02 -11.38 -2.94
N CYS A 158 -2.20 -12.32 -2.00
CA CYS A 158 -2.11 -12.04 -0.55
C CYS A 158 -0.70 -11.54 -0.17
N LYS A 159 0.35 -12.15 -0.70
CA LYS A 159 1.75 -11.73 -0.46
C LYS A 159 2.00 -10.31 -0.96
N GLU A 160 1.67 -10.01 -2.22
CA GLU A 160 1.86 -8.68 -2.80
C GLU A 160 1.03 -7.61 -2.05
N THR A 161 -0.17 -7.98 -1.59
CA THR A 161 -1.02 -7.09 -0.80
C THR A 161 -0.39 -6.76 0.56
N ALA A 162 0.15 -7.77 1.26
CA ALA A 162 0.84 -7.56 2.54
C ALA A 162 2.05 -6.65 2.39
N ILE A 163 2.88 -6.87 1.37
CA ILE A 163 4.03 -6.03 1.03
C ILE A 163 3.59 -4.60 0.69
N GLY A 164 2.52 -4.47 -0.10
CA GLY A 164 1.97 -3.19 -0.52
C GLY A 164 1.50 -2.33 0.64
N LEU A 165 0.78 -2.90 1.56
CA LEU A 165 0.26 -2.22 2.74
C LEU A 165 1.25 -2.16 3.90
N LYS A 166 2.37 -2.89 3.82
CA LYS A 166 3.32 -3.05 4.94
C LYS A 166 2.61 -3.57 6.19
N ILE A 167 1.80 -4.61 6.02
CA ILE A 167 1.12 -5.31 7.12
C ILE A 167 1.60 -6.74 7.22
N ASP A 168 1.40 -7.34 8.39
CA ASP A 168 1.93 -8.68 8.65
C ASP A 168 1.05 -9.78 8.08
N ARG A 169 -0.28 -9.63 8.10
CA ARG A 169 -1.18 -10.74 7.81
C ARG A 169 -2.25 -10.34 6.79
N VAL A 170 -2.38 -11.14 5.71
CA VAL A 170 -3.44 -11.00 4.70
C VAL A 170 -4.06 -12.36 4.45
N ALA A 171 -5.36 -12.48 4.67
CA ALA A 171 -6.10 -13.73 4.54
C ALA A 171 -7.23 -13.63 3.53
N LEU A 172 -7.52 -14.75 2.88
CA LEU A 172 -8.74 -14.96 2.11
C LEU A 172 -9.55 -16.08 2.74
N TRP A 173 -10.74 -15.76 3.19
CA TRP A 173 -11.71 -16.69 3.70
C TRP A 173 -12.78 -16.99 2.65
N LYS A 174 -13.14 -18.25 2.49
CA LYS A 174 -14.29 -18.67 1.70
C LYS A 174 -15.53 -18.62 2.58
N TYR A 175 -16.58 -17.99 2.11
CA TYR A 175 -17.85 -17.90 2.78
C TYR A 175 -18.75 -19.05 2.34
N GLU A 176 -18.95 -20.06 3.20
CA GLU A 176 -19.78 -21.22 2.96
C GLU A 176 -21.11 -21.11 3.73
N LYS A 177 -22.03 -22.04 3.52
CA LYS A 177 -23.37 -22.01 4.12
C LYS A 177 -23.32 -21.95 5.65
N ASP A 178 -22.55 -22.83 6.28
CA ASP A 178 -22.55 -23.03 7.73
C ASP A 178 -21.25 -22.60 8.42
N GLN A 179 -20.23 -22.26 7.65
CA GLN A 179 -18.88 -21.92 8.14
C GLN A 179 -18.15 -20.97 7.21
N ILE A 180 -17.04 -20.41 7.68
CA ILE A 180 -16.05 -19.77 6.85
C ILE A 180 -14.78 -20.61 6.85
N ASP A 181 -14.17 -20.79 5.67
CA ASP A 181 -12.97 -21.62 5.46
C ASP A 181 -11.79 -20.76 5.05
N LEU A 182 -10.69 -20.87 5.76
CA LEU A 182 -9.45 -20.21 5.40
C LEU A 182 -8.87 -20.86 4.14
N LYS A 183 -8.87 -20.13 3.02
CA LYS A 183 -8.23 -20.57 1.77
C LYS A 183 -6.76 -20.24 1.73
N ASN A 184 -6.38 -19.12 2.28
CA ASN A 184 -4.99 -18.73 2.44
C ASN A 184 -4.86 -17.64 3.49
N ILE A 185 -3.80 -17.67 4.28
CA ILE A 185 -3.27 -16.53 5.00
C ILE A 185 -1.76 -16.44 4.75
N TYR A 186 -1.30 -15.28 4.31
CA TYR A 186 0.11 -14.97 4.23
C TYR A 186 0.53 -14.22 5.49
N VAL A 187 1.61 -14.67 6.13
CA VAL A 187 2.24 -14.04 7.30
C VAL A 187 3.59 -13.49 6.87
N HIS A 188 3.70 -12.16 6.80
CA HIS A 188 4.87 -11.48 6.25
C HIS A 188 6.14 -11.68 7.10
N SER A 189 6.01 -11.63 8.43
CA SER A 189 7.11 -11.85 9.36
C SER A 189 7.76 -13.25 9.26
N GLU A 190 7.00 -14.22 8.76
CA GLU A 190 7.47 -15.60 8.56
C GLU A 190 7.78 -15.93 7.10
N ASP A 191 7.33 -15.10 6.16
CA ASP A 191 7.28 -15.34 4.70
C ASP A 191 6.62 -16.69 4.37
N LYS A 192 5.47 -16.98 5.01
CA LYS A 192 4.77 -18.26 4.90
C LYS A 192 3.29 -18.09 4.62
N HIS A 193 2.72 -19.12 4.01
CA HIS A 193 1.30 -19.28 3.78
C HIS A 193 0.73 -20.41 4.64
N TYR A 194 -0.48 -20.20 5.15
CA TYR A 194 -1.24 -21.21 5.90
C TYR A 194 -2.66 -21.30 5.35
N ALA A 195 -3.29 -22.45 5.52
CA ALA A 195 -4.66 -22.74 5.12
C ALA A 195 -5.29 -23.75 6.10
N ASP A 196 -6.43 -24.33 5.72
CA ASP A 196 -7.07 -25.46 6.40
C ASP A 196 -7.60 -25.17 7.82
N LEU A 197 -8.05 -23.92 8.05
CA LEU A 197 -8.81 -23.54 9.25
C LEU A 197 -10.26 -23.28 8.85
N SER A 198 -11.20 -23.82 9.64
CA SER A 198 -12.64 -23.58 9.46
C SER A 198 -13.25 -23.06 10.75
N ILE A 199 -14.11 -22.04 10.63
CA ILE A 199 -14.82 -21.42 11.75
C ILE A 199 -16.32 -21.57 11.50
N PRO A 200 -17.07 -22.31 12.33
CA PRO A 200 -18.53 -22.38 12.23
C PRO A 200 -19.17 -21.01 12.47
N LYS A 201 -20.08 -20.59 11.59
CA LYS A 201 -20.78 -19.29 11.68
C LYS A 201 -21.53 -19.09 13.00
N LYS A 202 -22.04 -20.16 13.59
CA LYS A 202 -22.70 -20.11 14.90
C LYS A 202 -21.80 -19.62 16.04
N ASN A 203 -20.48 -19.75 15.90
CA ASN A 203 -19.49 -19.32 16.89
C ASN A 203 -19.10 -17.84 16.74
N ILE A 204 -19.44 -17.24 15.58
CA ILE A 204 -19.09 -15.86 15.19
C ILE A 204 -20.32 -15.14 14.62
N SER A 205 -21.49 -15.37 15.20
CA SER A 205 -22.77 -14.90 14.66
C SER A 205 -22.90 -13.39 14.56
N ASN A 206 -22.30 -12.66 15.51
CA ASN A 206 -22.29 -11.20 15.48
C ASN A 206 -21.42 -10.66 14.33
N TYR A 207 -20.23 -11.21 14.14
CA TYR A 207 -19.38 -10.91 13.00
C TYR A 207 -20.07 -11.19 11.66
N ILE A 208 -20.71 -12.35 11.53
CA ILE A 208 -21.43 -12.74 10.29
C ILE A 208 -22.55 -11.74 9.98
N SER A 209 -23.35 -11.37 10.95
CA SER A 209 -24.42 -10.38 10.77
C SER A 209 -23.86 -9.02 10.30
N ASN A 210 -22.70 -8.61 10.81
CA ASN A 210 -22.07 -7.37 10.42
C ASN A 210 -21.49 -7.44 9.00
N ILE A 211 -20.75 -8.49 8.64
CA ILE A 211 -20.13 -8.61 7.31
C ILE A 211 -21.18 -8.78 6.18
N GLU A 212 -22.35 -9.35 6.48
CA GLU A 212 -23.47 -9.45 5.54
C GLU A 212 -24.20 -8.10 5.33
N SER A 213 -24.23 -7.24 6.35
CA SER A 213 -24.99 -5.98 6.33
C SER A 213 -24.17 -4.75 5.98
N GLN A 214 -22.85 -4.81 6.14
CA GLN A 214 -21.97 -3.67 5.92
C GLN A 214 -21.08 -3.88 4.68
N PRO A 215 -20.76 -2.80 3.94
CA PRO A 215 -19.89 -2.89 2.77
C PRO A 215 -18.44 -3.26 3.12
N ILE A 216 -17.99 -2.95 4.33
CA ILE A 216 -16.67 -3.29 4.86
C ILE A 216 -16.71 -3.22 6.40
N ILE A 217 -15.82 -3.95 7.09
CA ILE A 217 -15.58 -3.79 8.52
C ILE A 217 -14.21 -3.11 8.70
N ILE A 218 -14.16 -2.01 9.44
CA ILE A 218 -12.94 -1.23 9.69
C ILE A 218 -12.75 -1.07 11.19
N ALA A 219 -11.77 -1.75 11.75
CA ALA A 219 -11.43 -1.65 13.17
C ALA A 219 -9.98 -1.18 13.36
N SER A 220 -9.77 0.10 13.69
CA SER A 220 -8.45 0.61 14.09
C SER A 220 -8.02 0.10 15.47
N ASN A 221 -8.97 -0.41 16.27
CA ASN A 221 -8.73 -1.12 17.52
C ASN A 221 -9.75 -2.23 17.66
N VAL A 222 -9.32 -3.48 17.39
CA VAL A 222 -10.18 -4.66 17.40
C VAL A 222 -10.81 -4.96 18.77
N PHE A 223 -10.22 -4.50 19.86
CA PHE A 223 -10.74 -4.72 21.23
C PHE A 223 -11.85 -3.76 21.61
N LYS A 224 -12.07 -2.68 20.83
CA LYS A 224 -13.13 -1.68 21.06
C LYS A 224 -14.30 -1.84 20.09
N ASP A 225 -14.21 -2.74 19.13
CA ASP A 225 -15.24 -2.96 18.13
C ASP A 225 -16.17 -4.10 18.53
N GLU A 226 -17.43 -3.75 18.82
CA GLU A 226 -18.46 -4.71 19.25
C GLU A 226 -18.75 -5.79 18.19
N SER A 227 -18.55 -5.48 16.92
CA SER A 227 -18.75 -6.45 15.83
C SER A 227 -17.75 -7.60 15.83
N LEU A 228 -16.62 -7.43 16.52
CA LEU A 228 -15.48 -8.35 16.54
C LEU A 228 -15.29 -9.03 17.90
N LYS A 229 -16.21 -8.89 18.83
CA LYS A 229 -16.07 -9.36 20.22
C LYS A 229 -15.82 -10.87 20.35
N GLU A 230 -16.33 -11.69 19.41
CA GLU A 230 -16.11 -13.12 19.44
C GLU A 230 -14.63 -13.53 19.27
N PHE A 231 -13.79 -12.64 18.69
CA PHE A 231 -12.38 -12.89 18.45
C PHE A 231 -11.45 -12.33 19.53
N THR A 232 -11.97 -11.53 20.46
CA THR A 232 -11.14 -10.77 21.42
C THR A 232 -10.48 -11.62 22.49
N ILE A 233 -11.02 -12.80 22.79
CA ILE A 233 -10.53 -13.67 23.89
C ILE A 233 -9.39 -14.57 23.40
N GLU A 234 -9.53 -15.19 22.23
CA GLU A 234 -8.57 -16.20 21.76
C GLU A 234 -7.79 -15.75 20.52
N TYR A 235 -8.51 -15.33 19.47
CA TYR A 235 -7.90 -15.11 18.17
C TYR A 235 -6.96 -13.88 18.15
N PHE A 236 -7.45 -12.72 18.52
CA PHE A 236 -6.64 -11.50 18.49
C PHE A 236 -5.45 -11.53 19.45
N PRO A 237 -5.57 -12.00 20.71
CA PRO A 237 -4.41 -12.10 21.59
C PRO A 237 -3.39 -13.12 21.10
N LYS A 238 -3.83 -14.27 20.56
CA LYS A 238 -2.96 -15.33 20.08
C LYS A 238 -2.00 -14.87 18.98
N TYR A 239 -2.49 -14.01 18.08
CA TYR A 239 -1.73 -13.53 16.93
C TYR A 239 -1.32 -12.06 17.05
N ASP A 240 -1.48 -11.47 18.23
CA ASP A 240 -1.16 -10.06 18.55
C ASP A 240 -1.81 -9.04 17.58
N ILE A 241 -3.05 -9.34 17.13
CA ILE A 241 -3.79 -8.50 16.20
C ILE A 241 -4.32 -7.27 16.92
N LYS A 242 -4.04 -6.09 16.39
CA LYS A 242 -4.43 -4.79 16.93
C LYS A 242 -5.51 -4.10 16.13
N SER A 243 -5.43 -4.22 14.80
CA SER A 243 -6.35 -3.56 13.86
C SER A 243 -6.71 -4.50 12.73
N LEU A 244 -7.90 -4.34 12.17
CA LEU A 244 -8.45 -5.22 11.15
C LEU A 244 -9.21 -4.42 10.10
N LEU A 245 -9.13 -4.88 8.85
CA LEU A 245 -9.92 -4.41 7.73
C LEU A 245 -10.42 -5.62 6.96
N ASP A 246 -11.75 -5.84 6.95
CA ASP A 246 -12.39 -6.93 6.21
C ASP A 246 -13.23 -6.40 5.06
N ILE A 247 -12.99 -6.95 3.88
CA ILE A 247 -13.69 -6.59 2.66
C ILE A 247 -14.43 -7.81 2.12
N PRO A 248 -15.77 -7.79 2.11
CA PRO A 248 -16.57 -8.84 1.51
C PRO A 248 -16.40 -8.84 -0.01
N ILE A 249 -16.25 -10.05 -0.57
CA ILE A 249 -16.11 -10.27 -2.02
C ILE A 249 -17.39 -10.95 -2.52
N TYR A 250 -18.10 -10.24 -3.39
CA TYR A 250 -19.34 -10.73 -3.99
C TYR A 250 -19.07 -11.29 -5.40
N ILE A 251 -19.68 -12.44 -5.70
CA ILE A 251 -19.64 -13.08 -7.02
C ILE A 251 -21.07 -13.42 -7.42
N GLY A 252 -21.52 -12.88 -8.55
CA GLY A 252 -22.90 -13.07 -8.98
C GLY A 252 -23.95 -12.47 -8.03
N GLY A 253 -23.58 -11.47 -7.24
CA GLY A 253 -24.45 -10.83 -6.24
C GLY A 253 -24.50 -11.54 -4.88
N GLU A 254 -23.82 -12.66 -4.70
CA GLU A 254 -23.75 -13.40 -3.45
C GLU A 254 -22.37 -13.21 -2.77
N LEU A 255 -22.36 -13.11 -1.43
CA LEU A 255 -21.13 -13.07 -0.65
C LEU A 255 -20.42 -14.42 -0.79
N ASN A 256 -19.23 -14.38 -1.35
CA ASN A 256 -18.48 -15.57 -1.74
C ASN A 256 -17.18 -15.76 -0.93
N ASN A 257 -16.47 -14.65 -0.68
CA ASN A 257 -15.22 -14.64 0.06
C ASN A 257 -15.13 -13.38 0.93
N ILE A 258 -14.18 -13.38 1.86
CA ILE A 258 -13.82 -12.22 2.67
C ILE A 258 -12.30 -12.06 2.58
N LEU A 259 -11.85 -10.89 2.13
CA LEU A 259 -10.45 -10.49 2.20
C LEU A 259 -10.21 -9.83 3.55
N CYS A 260 -9.40 -10.45 4.40
CA CYS A 260 -9.10 -9.99 5.74
C CYS A 260 -7.65 -9.50 5.83
N LEU A 261 -7.46 -8.31 6.38
CA LEU A 261 -6.19 -7.63 6.54
C LEU A 261 -5.98 -7.31 8.01
N GLU A 262 -4.93 -7.87 8.60
CA GLU A 262 -4.67 -7.79 10.03
C GLU A 262 -3.32 -7.10 10.30
N ALA A 263 -3.36 -6.02 11.08
CA ALA A 263 -2.16 -5.37 11.58
C ALA A 263 -1.84 -5.90 12.99
N THR A 264 -0.61 -6.35 13.17
CA THR A 264 -0.08 -6.91 14.42
C THR A 264 0.84 -5.92 15.11
N HIS A 265 1.15 -6.14 16.37
CA HIS A 265 2.07 -5.39 17.23
C HIS A 265 1.64 -3.94 17.54
N GLU A 266 1.24 -3.16 16.54
CA GLU A 266 0.84 -1.76 16.69
C GLU A 266 -0.55 -1.50 16.12
N PHE A 267 -1.26 -0.51 16.70
CA PHE A 267 -2.54 -0.07 16.16
C PHE A 267 -2.33 0.65 14.82
N ARG A 268 -3.10 0.24 13.80
CA ARG A 268 -3.12 0.86 12.49
C ARG A 268 -4.39 1.68 12.30
N TYR A 269 -4.22 2.89 11.84
CA TYR A 269 -5.32 3.68 11.30
C TYR A 269 -5.45 3.42 9.80
N TRP A 270 -6.60 2.92 9.37
CA TRP A 270 -6.84 2.60 7.96
C TRP A 270 -7.20 3.88 7.19
N THR A 271 -6.36 4.29 6.26
CA THR A 271 -6.58 5.46 5.40
C THR A 271 -7.56 5.15 4.27
N ASN A 272 -8.11 6.19 3.64
CA ASN A 272 -8.94 5.99 2.44
C ASN A 272 -8.16 5.33 1.30
N GLU A 273 -6.87 5.62 1.20
CA GLU A 273 -5.94 5.02 0.24
C GLU A 273 -5.79 3.52 0.47
N ASP A 274 -5.61 3.10 1.72
CA ASP A 274 -5.56 1.68 2.12
C ASP A 274 -6.86 0.97 1.72
N ILE A 275 -8.00 1.54 2.08
CA ILE A 275 -9.33 0.98 1.82
C ILE A 275 -9.57 0.82 0.31
N ASN A 276 -9.26 1.85 -0.48
CA ASN A 276 -9.44 1.81 -1.94
C ASN A 276 -8.52 0.77 -2.59
N PHE A 277 -7.27 0.69 -2.16
CA PHE A 277 -6.35 -0.35 -2.60
C PHE A 277 -6.90 -1.75 -2.31
N CYS A 278 -7.37 -2.00 -1.08
CA CYS A 278 -7.92 -3.29 -0.69
C CYS A 278 -9.21 -3.66 -1.44
N LYS A 279 -10.08 -2.68 -1.74
CA LYS A 279 -11.25 -2.89 -2.61
C LYS A 279 -10.82 -3.34 -4.01
N THR A 280 -9.81 -2.68 -4.59
CA THR A 280 -9.26 -3.09 -5.89
C THR A 280 -8.70 -4.52 -5.84
N VAL A 281 -7.98 -4.89 -4.77
CA VAL A 281 -7.50 -6.27 -4.58
C VAL A 281 -8.65 -7.26 -4.48
N ALA A 282 -9.72 -6.92 -3.74
CA ALA A 282 -10.92 -7.75 -3.64
C ALA A 282 -11.60 -7.98 -5.00
N GLU A 283 -11.70 -6.94 -5.83
CA GLU A 283 -12.22 -7.02 -7.20
C GLU A 283 -11.33 -7.91 -8.09
N ILE A 284 -10.01 -7.80 -7.97
CA ILE A 284 -9.07 -8.66 -8.71
C ILE A 284 -9.23 -10.12 -8.29
N ILE A 285 -9.39 -10.41 -7.00
CA ILE A 285 -9.66 -11.76 -6.50
C ILE A 285 -10.99 -12.29 -7.04
N ALA A 286 -12.06 -11.48 -7.04
CA ALA A 286 -13.35 -11.87 -7.61
C ALA A 286 -13.21 -12.27 -9.09
N LEU A 287 -12.55 -11.42 -9.88
CA LEU A 287 -12.31 -11.67 -11.30
C LEU A 287 -11.45 -12.93 -11.53
N ALA A 288 -10.43 -13.15 -10.70
CA ALA A 288 -9.60 -14.36 -10.77
C ALA A 288 -10.40 -15.64 -10.52
N ILE A 289 -11.27 -15.63 -9.50
CA ILE A 289 -12.15 -16.75 -9.18
C ILE A 289 -13.14 -17.01 -10.32
N GLU A 290 -13.80 -15.99 -10.83
CA GLU A 290 -14.76 -16.11 -11.94
C GLU A 290 -14.09 -16.64 -13.21
N THR A 291 -12.94 -16.08 -13.58
CA THR A 291 -12.18 -16.49 -14.77
C THR A 291 -11.76 -17.95 -14.68
N THR A 292 -11.27 -18.37 -13.54
CA THR A 292 -10.87 -19.77 -13.31
C THR A 292 -12.06 -20.72 -13.35
N LYS A 293 -13.19 -20.35 -12.72
CA LYS A 293 -14.44 -21.15 -12.77
C LYS A 293 -14.94 -21.29 -14.20
N ARG A 294 -14.99 -20.21 -14.97
CA ARG A 294 -15.42 -20.22 -16.38
C ARG A 294 -14.53 -21.12 -17.20
N LYS A 295 -13.21 -21.02 -17.07
CA LYS A 295 -12.25 -21.84 -17.82
C LYS A 295 -12.40 -23.33 -17.50
N ASN A 296 -12.60 -23.67 -16.24
CA ASN A 296 -12.85 -25.04 -15.81
C ASN A 296 -14.16 -25.60 -16.40
N ALA A 297 -15.23 -24.79 -16.42
CA ALA A 297 -16.51 -25.18 -17.03
C ALA A 297 -16.37 -25.39 -18.54
N GLU A 298 -15.68 -24.50 -19.24
CA GLU A 298 -15.36 -24.64 -20.68
C GLU A 298 -14.60 -25.94 -20.96
N ASN A 299 -13.56 -26.22 -20.18
CA ASN A 299 -12.76 -27.46 -20.32
C ASN A 299 -13.63 -28.71 -20.09
N GLN A 300 -14.55 -28.68 -19.11
CA GLN A 300 -15.47 -29.78 -18.87
C GLN A 300 -16.45 -30.00 -20.05
N ILE A 301 -16.94 -28.92 -20.65
CA ILE A 301 -17.82 -29.00 -21.85
C ILE A 301 -17.03 -29.59 -23.03
N ILE A 302 -15.81 -29.13 -23.29
CA ILE A 302 -14.95 -29.68 -24.35
C ILE A 302 -14.73 -31.18 -24.13
N TYR A 303 -14.35 -31.59 -22.92
CA TYR A 303 -14.13 -33.00 -22.59
C TYR A 303 -15.40 -33.85 -22.76
N LYS A 304 -16.57 -33.37 -22.32
CA LYS A 304 -17.85 -34.06 -22.53
C LYS A 304 -18.16 -34.22 -24.04
N ASN A 305 -17.92 -33.19 -24.85
CA ASN A 305 -18.12 -33.25 -26.30
C ASN A 305 -17.18 -34.23 -26.99
N GLU A 306 -15.91 -34.31 -26.58
CA GLU A 306 -14.96 -35.30 -27.06
C GLU A 306 -15.45 -36.73 -26.79
N ILE A 307 -15.96 -36.98 -25.55
CA ILE A 307 -16.54 -38.29 -25.20
C ILE A 307 -17.77 -38.60 -26.07
N LEU A 308 -18.71 -37.67 -26.21
CA LEU A 308 -19.92 -37.86 -27.01
C LEU A 308 -19.59 -38.14 -28.49
N THR A 309 -18.62 -37.42 -29.04
CA THR A 309 -18.15 -37.63 -30.41
C THR A 309 -17.51 -39.02 -30.59
N ALA A 310 -16.71 -39.46 -29.63
CA ALA A 310 -16.11 -40.79 -29.66
C ALA A 310 -17.18 -41.91 -29.60
N ILE A 311 -18.19 -41.76 -28.69
CA ILE A 311 -19.32 -42.68 -28.61
C ILE A 311 -20.09 -42.75 -29.93
N ALA A 312 -20.41 -41.58 -30.52
CA ALA A 312 -21.12 -41.51 -31.80
C ALA A 312 -20.35 -42.21 -32.92
N ASN A 313 -19.05 -41.97 -33.01
CA ASN A 313 -18.18 -42.62 -34.01
C ASN A 313 -18.11 -44.15 -33.81
N VAL A 314 -17.92 -44.60 -32.56
CA VAL A 314 -17.90 -46.05 -32.24
C VAL A 314 -19.24 -46.67 -32.61
N THR A 315 -20.37 -46.07 -32.21
CA THR A 315 -21.71 -46.58 -32.53
C THR A 315 -21.96 -46.63 -34.05
N SER A 316 -21.60 -45.59 -34.77
CA SER A 316 -21.75 -45.55 -36.23
C SER A 316 -20.92 -46.66 -36.88
N ASN A 317 -19.65 -46.83 -36.48
CA ASN A 317 -18.79 -47.88 -37.01
C ASN A 317 -19.34 -49.28 -36.77
N LEU A 318 -19.86 -49.56 -35.58
CA LEU A 318 -20.49 -50.82 -35.22
C LEU A 318 -21.74 -51.13 -36.05
N LEU A 319 -22.49 -50.09 -36.50
CA LEU A 319 -23.70 -50.27 -37.29
C LEU A 319 -23.41 -50.51 -38.79
N ILE A 320 -22.35 -49.90 -39.33
CA ILE A 320 -22.09 -49.91 -40.77
C ILE A 320 -21.25 -51.10 -41.18
N HIS A 321 -20.35 -51.64 -40.39
CA HIS A 321 -19.37 -52.63 -40.75
C HIS A 321 -19.77 -54.04 -40.30
N LYS A 322 -19.53 -55.04 -41.14
CA LYS A 322 -19.85 -56.49 -40.88
C LYS A 322 -18.78 -57.21 -40.05
N ASP A 323 -17.53 -56.77 -40.09
CA ASP A 323 -16.39 -57.41 -39.36
C ASP A 323 -16.28 -56.76 -37.97
N LYS A 324 -16.96 -57.34 -37.00
CA LYS A 324 -17.09 -56.78 -35.62
C LYS A 324 -15.77 -56.81 -34.85
N SER A 325 -14.87 -57.83 -35.08
CA SER A 325 -13.66 -57.97 -34.26
C SER A 325 -12.69 -56.81 -34.44
N LYS A 326 -12.38 -56.44 -35.71
CA LYS A 326 -11.47 -55.30 -36.00
C LYS A 326 -12.02 -53.95 -35.56
N ILE A 327 -13.36 -53.83 -35.55
CA ILE A 327 -14.02 -52.58 -35.13
C ILE A 327 -13.96 -52.43 -33.63
N PHE A 328 -14.11 -53.51 -32.88
CA PHE A 328 -14.00 -53.46 -31.41
C PHE A 328 -12.63 -52.96 -30.97
N ASP A 329 -11.53 -53.48 -31.59
CA ASP A 329 -10.18 -53.06 -31.25
C ASP A 329 -9.97 -51.53 -31.50
N SER A 330 -10.39 -51.04 -32.68
CA SER A 330 -10.28 -49.62 -33.03
C SER A 330 -11.19 -48.73 -32.12
N SER A 331 -12.36 -49.25 -31.76
CA SER A 331 -13.31 -48.57 -30.88
C SER A 331 -12.77 -48.45 -29.45
N ILE A 332 -12.18 -49.51 -28.93
CA ILE A 332 -11.52 -49.54 -27.61
C ILE A 332 -10.35 -48.56 -27.59
N GLU A 333 -9.52 -48.54 -28.64
CA GLU A 333 -8.42 -47.61 -28.75
C GLU A 333 -8.89 -46.15 -28.78
N GLN A 334 -9.94 -45.84 -29.57
CA GLN A 334 -10.51 -44.49 -29.64
C GLN A 334 -11.10 -44.06 -28.30
N MET A 335 -11.87 -44.94 -27.64
CA MET A 335 -12.44 -44.63 -26.33
C MET A 335 -11.36 -44.49 -25.27
N GLY A 336 -10.34 -45.35 -25.26
CA GLY A 336 -9.21 -45.28 -24.32
C GLY A 336 -8.47 -43.94 -24.44
N LYS A 337 -8.21 -43.46 -25.64
CA LYS A 337 -7.58 -42.13 -25.86
C LYS A 337 -8.40 -40.99 -25.31
N VAL A 338 -9.72 -40.96 -25.53
CA VAL A 338 -10.59 -39.89 -25.04
C VAL A 338 -10.79 -39.94 -23.53
N LEU A 339 -10.98 -41.14 -22.97
CA LEU A 339 -11.13 -41.34 -21.53
C LEU A 339 -9.82 -41.22 -20.76
N LYS A 340 -8.68 -41.12 -21.47
CA LYS A 340 -7.33 -41.17 -20.87
C LYS A 340 -7.13 -42.39 -19.97
N ALA A 341 -7.70 -43.53 -20.38
CA ALA A 341 -7.63 -44.79 -19.63
C ALA A 341 -6.41 -45.57 -20.04
N ASP A 342 -5.60 -46.02 -19.10
CA ASP A 342 -4.41 -46.87 -19.36
C ASP A 342 -4.81 -48.26 -19.88
N ARG A 343 -6.01 -48.72 -19.58
CA ARG A 343 -6.55 -50.05 -19.97
C ARG A 343 -8.07 -49.98 -20.14
N LEU A 344 -8.55 -50.59 -21.23
CA LEU A 344 -9.96 -50.74 -21.53
C LEU A 344 -10.17 -52.17 -21.96
N TYR A 345 -11.20 -52.86 -21.44
CA TYR A 345 -11.49 -54.27 -21.71
C TYR A 345 -12.93 -54.37 -22.18
N TYR A 346 -13.17 -55.31 -23.14
CA TYR A 346 -14.52 -55.85 -23.36
C TYR A 346 -14.52 -57.36 -23.17
N PHE A 347 -15.62 -57.91 -22.79
CA PHE A 347 -15.80 -59.34 -22.62
C PHE A 347 -16.96 -59.80 -23.49
N GLU A 348 -16.72 -60.85 -24.30
CA GLU A 348 -17.74 -61.48 -25.09
C GLU A 348 -18.14 -62.81 -24.41
N ASN A 349 -19.49 -62.99 -24.17
CA ASN A 349 -20.01 -64.26 -23.64
C ASN A 349 -20.31 -65.18 -24.82
N ASP A 350 -19.60 -66.27 -24.93
CA ASP A 350 -19.99 -67.36 -25.79
C ASP A 350 -21.22 -68.06 -25.19
N ILE A 351 -22.38 -67.76 -25.73
CA ILE A 351 -23.61 -68.53 -25.41
C ILE A 351 -23.52 -69.82 -26.22
N LYS A 352 -23.11 -70.92 -25.57
CA LYS A 352 -23.23 -72.25 -26.10
C LYS A 352 -24.65 -72.79 -26.13
#